data_b4f1c028565d180ee73949796231f7a1
#
_entry.id   b4f1c028565d180ee73949796231f7a1
#
_cell.length_a   1.000
_cell.length_b   1.000
_cell.length_c   1.000
_cell.angle_alpha   90.00
_cell.angle_beta   90.00
_cell.angle_gamma   90.00
#
_symmetry.space_group_name_H-M   'P 1'
#
loop_
_entity.id
_entity.type
_entity.pdbx_description
1 polymer ?
#
loop_
_entity_poly.entity_id
_entity_poly.type
_entity_poly.pdbx_seq_one_letter_code
_entity_poly.pdbx_strand_id
1 'polypeptide(L)'
;MFISFIIIAPIFEEILMRGIILEGFLNKYKPVTAIIISSIMFGAMHLNIFQFVNATIGGLFLGVIYYKTRSLVLSIVAHMVNNAIPILGIQRNIISFFIGAIIFIIAAIFFQKYIRELKYVDVNSQENSVSSKV
;
A
#
# COMPACT_ATOMS: atom_id res chain seq x y z
N MET A 1 2.87 14.63 18.92
CA MET A 1 3.19 13.20 19.00
C MET A 1 2.31 12.32 18.09
N PHE A 2 0.96 12.42 18.14
CA PHE A 2 0.06 11.61 17.28
C PHE A 2 0.22 11.87 15.77
N ILE A 3 0.30 13.14 15.35
CA ILE A 3 0.47 13.52 13.94
C ILE A 3 1.75 12.91 13.35
N SER A 4 2.86 12.95 14.09
CA SER A 4 4.12 12.36 13.64
C SER A 4 4.01 10.87 13.42
N PHE A 5 3.32 10.14 14.30
CA PHE A 5 3.16 8.68 14.22
C PHE A 5 2.18 8.26 13.12
N ILE A 6 1.08 9.01 12.93
CA ILE A 6 0.04 8.63 11.96
C ILE A 6 0.37 9.08 10.55
N ILE A 7 1.01 10.23 10.38
CA ILE A 7 1.20 10.86 9.07
C ILE A 7 2.66 10.84 8.66
N ILE A 8 3.55 11.42 9.47
CA ILE A 8 4.93 11.66 9.05
C ILE A 8 5.71 10.35 8.94
N ALA A 9 5.64 9.49 9.96
CA ALA A 9 6.34 8.21 9.94
C ALA A 9 5.92 7.32 8.77
N PRO A 10 4.61 7.06 8.50
CA PRO A 10 4.20 6.31 7.33
C PRO A 10 4.70 6.85 5.99
N ILE A 11 4.78 8.17 5.82
CA ILE A 11 5.30 8.76 4.58
C ILE A 11 6.76 8.33 4.38
N PHE A 12 7.61 8.56 5.36
CA PHE A 12 9.04 8.23 5.25
C PHE A 12 9.27 6.72 5.15
N GLU A 13 8.55 5.94 5.95
CA GLU A 13 8.67 4.49 5.95
C GLU A 13 8.26 3.89 4.59
N GLU A 14 7.15 4.33 3.99
CA GLU A 14 6.72 3.82 2.70
C GLU A 14 7.64 4.29 1.55
N ILE A 15 8.12 5.52 1.57
CA ILE A 15 9.11 6.00 0.59
C ILE A 15 10.35 5.09 0.63
N LEU A 16 10.87 4.82 1.82
CA LEU A 16 12.04 3.98 2.00
C LEU A 16 11.76 2.52 1.61
N MET A 17 10.69 1.93 2.17
CA MET A 17 10.45 0.49 2.05
C MET A 17 9.86 0.09 0.70
N ARG A 18 8.94 0.89 0.14
CA ARG A 18 8.28 0.58 -1.15
C ARG A 18 8.94 1.30 -2.31
N GLY A 19 9.20 2.60 -2.13
CA GLY A 19 9.79 3.40 -3.18
C GLY A 19 11.24 3.02 -3.51
N ILE A 20 12.03 2.62 -2.53
CA ILE A 20 13.46 2.33 -2.72
C ILE A 20 13.75 0.83 -2.60
N ILE A 21 13.48 0.23 -1.43
CA ILE A 21 13.93 -1.14 -1.12
C ILE A 21 13.14 -2.17 -1.92
N LEU A 22 11.81 -2.15 -1.86
CA LEU A 22 10.98 -3.10 -2.59
C LEU A 22 11.14 -2.94 -4.10
N GLU A 23 11.15 -1.70 -4.61
CA GLU A 23 11.36 -1.46 -6.05
C GLU A 23 12.73 -1.97 -6.51
N GLY A 24 13.78 -1.75 -5.73
CA GLY A 24 15.11 -2.29 -6.00
C GLY A 24 15.13 -3.83 -6.01
N PHE A 25 14.38 -4.48 -5.12
CA PHE A 25 14.27 -5.94 -5.09
C PHE A 25 13.40 -6.49 -6.23
N LEU A 26 12.35 -5.80 -6.64
CA LEU A 26 11.51 -6.20 -7.77
C LEU A 26 12.27 -6.23 -9.08
N ASN A 27 13.35 -5.46 -9.22
CA ASN A 27 14.25 -5.49 -10.38
C ASN A 27 15.19 -6.70 -10.40
N LYS A 28 15.36 -7.41 -9.27
CA LYS A 28 16.33 -8.51 -9.13
C LYS A 28 15.70 -9.86 -8.78
N TYR A 29 14.56 -9.86 -8.13
CA TYR A 29 13.93 -11.06 -7.57
C TYR A 29 12.49 -11.20 -8.06
N LYS A 30 11.96 -12.42 -7.95
CA LYS A 30 10.52 -12.65 -8.15
C LYS A 30 9.69 -11.82 -7.17
N PRO A 31 8.51 -11.32 -7.57
CA PRO A 31 7.71 -10.42 -6.72
C PRO A 31 7.45 -10.93 -5.31
N VAL A 32 7.13 -12.21 -5.16
CA VAL A 32 6.89 -12.83 -3.86
C VAL A 32 8.11 -12.74 -2.95
N THR A 33 9.29 -13.06 -3.49
CA THR A 33 10.57 -12.97 -2.74
C THR A 33 10.89 -11.54 -2.36
N ALA A 34 10.74 -10.60 -3.29
CA ALA A 34 10.98 -9.18 -3.04
C ALA A 34 10.08 -8.63 -1.92
N ILE A 35 8.79 -8.97 -1.96
CA ILE A 35 7.81 -8.55 -0.95
C ILE A 35 8.17 -9.16 0.42
N ILE A 36 8.48 -10.45 0.49
CA ILE A 36 8.83 -11.11 1.75
C ILE A 36 10.08 -10.47 2.37
N ILE A 37 11.16 -10.31 1.61
CA ILE A 37 12.42 -9.76 2.15
C ILE A 37 12.21 -8.31 2.62
N SER A 38 11.56 -7.46 1.83
CA SER A 38 11.30 -6.08 2.22
C SER A 38 10.40 -5.99 3.46
N SER A 39 9.45 -6.90 3.62
CA SER A 39 8.55 -6.92 4.79
C SER A 39 9.27 -7.36 6.07
N ILE A 40 10.18 -8.33 5.99
CA ILE A 40 11.02 -8.73 7.12
C ILE A 40 11.95 -7.56 7.53
N MET A 41 12.54 -6.86 6.56
CA MET A 41 13.35 -5.67 6.84
C MET A 41 12.53 -4.58 7.53
N PHE A 42 11.30 -4.34 7.06
CA PHE A 42 10.38 -3.39 7.67
C PHE A 42 10.08 -3.76 9.13
N GLY A 43 9.79 -5.03 9.41
CA GLY A 43 9.60 -5.51 10.77
C GLY A 43 10.85 -5.30 11.64
N ALA A 44 12.04 -5.60 11.11
CA ALA A 44 13.31 -5.50 11.84
C ALA A 44 13.65 -4.07 12.31
N MET A 45 13.15 -3.05 11.62
CA MET A 45 13.34 -1.64 12.03
C MET A 45 12.69 -1.30 13.37
N HIS A 46 11.73 -2.10 13.85
CA HIS A 46 10.96 -1.78 15.06
C HIS A 46 11.61 -2.22 16.39
N LEU A 47 12.71 -2.98 16.36
CA LEU A 47 13.53 -3.39 17.53
C LEU A 47 12.76 -4.04 18.71
N ASN A 48 11.52 -4.46 18.51
CA ASN A 48 10.65 -5.11 19.48
C ASN A 48 9.97 -6.31 18.84
N ILE A 49 10.01 -7.48 19.48
CA ILE A 49 9.54 -8.73 18.88
C ILE A 49 8.06 -8.71 18.50
N PHE A 50 7.20 -8.12 19.32
CA PHE A 50 5.77 -8.00 19.02
C PHE A 50 5.51 -7.04 17.85
N GLN A 51 6.23 -5.91 17.84
CA GLN A 51 6.17 -4.96 16.74
C GLN A 51 6.80 -5.54 15.48
N PHE A 52 7.91 -6.29 15.58
CA PHE A 52 8.53 -7.00 14.47
C PHE A 52 7.51 -7.88 13.73
N VAL A 53 6.80 -8.74 14.46
CA VAL A 53 5.81 -9.66 13.87
C VAL A 53 4.67 -8.87 13.20
N ASN A 54 4.07 -7.91 13.92
CA ASN A 54 2.97 -7.11 13.41
C ASN A 54 3.39 -6.25 12.21
N ALA A 55 4.55 -5.60 12.26
CA ALA A 55 5.06 -4.80 11.17
C ALA A 55 5.45 -5.65 9.96
N THR A 56 6.01 -6.85 10.15
CA THR A 56 6.28 -7.78 9.04
C THR A 56 5.00 -8.16 8.32
N ILE A 57 3.93 -8.52 9.06
CA ILE A 57 2.62 -8.85 8.47
C ILE A 57 2.03 -7.63 7.75
N GLY A 58 2.06 -6.45 8.38
CA GLY A 58 1.68 -5.19 7.76
C GLY A 58 2.50 -4.89 6.51
N GLY A 59 3.80 -5.15 6.57
CA GLY A 59 4.74 -5.02 5.48
C GLY A 59 4.40 -5.87 4.27
N LEU A 60 4.05 -7.14 4.48
CA LEU A 60 3.58 -8.04 3.41
C LEU A 60 2.37 -7.46 2.70
N PHE A 61 1.40 -6.99 3.48
CA PHE A 61 0.17 -6.43 2.96
C PHE A 61 0.40 -5.16 2.12
N LEU A 62 1.15 -4.19 2.68
CA LEU A 62 1.50 -2.96 1.99
C LEU A 62 2.38 -3.21 0.75
N GLY A 63 3.27 -4.22 0.82
CA GLY A 63 4.08 -4.65 -0.32
C GLY A 63 3.24 -5.22 -1.47
N VAL A 64 2.19 -6.01 -1.16
CA VAL A 64 1.24 -6.50 -2.17
C VAL A 64 0.46 -5.35 -2.79
N ILE A 65 -0.02 -4.40 -1.97
CA ILE A 65 -0.70 -3.20 -2.46
C ILE A 65 0.19 -2.47 -3.45
N TYR A 66 1.41 -2.13 -3.04
CA TYR A 66 2.34 -1.41 -3.90
C TYR A 66 2.63 -2.18 -5.21
N TYR A 67 2.92 -3.47 -5.10
CA TYR A 67 3.19 -4.30 -6.27
C TYR A 67 2.02 -4.33 -7.27
N LYS A 68 0.80 -4.45 -6.77
CA LYS A 68 -0.42 -4.53 -7.60
C LYS A 68 -0.84 -3.19 -8.18
N THR A 69 -0.69 -2.12 -7.42
CA THR A 69 -1.20 -0.79 -7.80
C THR A 69 -0.15 0.13 -8.39
N ARG A 70 1.13 -0.15 -8.12
CA ARG A 70 2.26 0.73 -8.44
C ARG A 70 2.07 2.16 -7.88
N SER A 71 1.27 2.30 -6.84
CA SER A 71 0.95 3.57 -6.20
C SER A 71 1.56 3.65 -4.80
N LEU A 72 2.59 4.46 -4.66
CA LEU A 72 3.20 4.76 -3.36
C LEU A 72 2.21 5.51 -2.45
N VAL A 73 1.43 6.42 -3.03
CA VAL A 73 0.39 7.17 -2.29
C VAL A 73 -0.62 6.23 -1.66
N LEU A 74 -1.07 5.20 -2.39
CA LEU A 74 -2.02 4.23 -1.86
C LEU A 74 -1.44 3.42 -0.69
N SER A 75 -0.17 3.02 -0.78
CA SER A 75 0.54 2.36 0.33
C SER A 75 0.66 3.27 1.55
N ILE A 76 1.01 4.55 1.36
CA ILE A 76 1.09 5.55 2.43
C ILE A 76 -0.28 5.71 3.11
N VAL A 77 -1.35 5.90 2.36
CA VAL A 77 -2.70 6.05 2.91
C VAL A 77 -3.13 4.81 3.68
N ALA A 78 -2.86 3.61 3.16
CA ALA A 78 -3.13 2.35 3.85
C ALA A 78 -2.38 2.25 5.18
N HIS A 79 -1.12 2.65 5.18
CA HIS A 79 -0.30 2.65 6.40
C HIS A 79 -0.83 3.67 7.42
N MET A 80 -1.18 4.89 6.99
CA MET A 80 -1.79 5.90 7.84
C MET A 80 -3.08 5.40 8.50
N VAL A 81 -3.98 4.78 7.72
CA VAL A 81 -5.22 4.18 8.23
C VAL A 81 -4.90 3.11 9.27
N ASN A 82 -3.96 2.21 8.98
CA ASN A 82 -3.54 1.19 9.95
C ASN A 82 -3.01 1.79 11.26
N ASN A 83 -2.27 2.90 11.21
CA ASN A 83 -1.73 3.57 12.39
C ASN A 83 -2.79 4.40 13.14
N ALA A 84 -3.89 4.78 12.49
CA ALA A 84 -5.01 5.49 13.11
C ALA A 84 -5.97 4.57 13.90
N ILE A 85 -6.08 3.29 13.56
CA ILE A 85 -7.01 2.33 14.17
C ILE A 85 -6.92 2.30 15.71
N PRO A 86 -5.76 2.26 16.36
CA PRO A 86 -5.67 2.24 17.82
C PRO A 86 -6.19 3.51 18.49
N ILE A 87 -6.15 4.65 17.80
CA ILE A 87 -6.63 5.94 18.33
C ILE A 87 -8.14 5.96 18.45
N LEU A 88 -8.82 5.21 17.59
CA LEU A 88 -10.28 5.02 17.64
C LEU A 88 -10.72 4.06 18.76
N GLY A 89 -9.82 3.65 19.65
CA GLY A 89 -10.11 2.72 20.74
C GLY A 89 -10.32 1.28 20.26
N ILE A 90 -10.06 1.00 19.00
CA ILE A 90 -10.15 -0.35 18.43
C ILE A 90 -8.88 -1.10 18.82
N GLN A 91 -9.02 -2.11 19.71
CA GLN A 91 -7.89 -2.91 20.11
C GLN A 91 -7.27 -3.63 18.91
N ARG A 92 -5.96 -3.46 18.74
CA ARG A 92 -5.17 -4.20 17.75
C ARG A 92 -5.10 -5.67 18.17
N ASN A 93 -6.02 -6.46 17.65
CA ASN A 93 -5.88 -7.90 17.62
C ASN A 93 -5.69 -8.35 16.17
N ILE A 94 -5.25 -9.60 15.99
CA ILE A 94 -4.99 -10.17 14.67
C ILE A 94 -6.23 -10.12 13.76
N ILE A 95 -7.41 -10.22 14.34
CA ILE A 95 -8.70 -10.21 13.64
C ILE A 95 -8.99 -8.82 13.06
N SER A 96 -8.86 -7.75 13.86
CA SER A 96 -9.08 -6.37 13.39
C SER A 96 -8.08 -5.97 12.31
N PHE A 97 -6.84 -6.48 12.38
CA PHE A 97 -5.85 -6.31 11.33
C PHE A 97 -6.30 -6.94 10.01
N PHE A 98 -6.73 -8.20 10.01
CA PHE A 98 -7.19 -8.87 8.80
C PHE A 98 -8.47 -8.25 8.23
N ILE A 99 -9.40 -7.82 9.07
CA ILE A 99 -10.62 -7.12 8.62
C ILE A 99 -10.24 -5.81 7.92
N GLY A 100 -9.38 -5.00 8.51
CA GLY A 100 -8.90 -3.76 7.91
C GLY A 100 -8.17 -4.00 6.59
N ALA A 101 -7.33 -5.04 6.53
CA ALA A 101 -6.64 -5.48 5.35
C ALA A 101 -7.60 -5.86 4.21
N ILE A 102 -8.62 -6.65 4.50
CA ILE A 102 -9.64 -7.07 3.53
C ILE A 102 -10.42 -5.87 2.99
N ILE A 103 -10.90 -5.00 3.87
CA ILE A 103 -11.63 -3.78 3.49
C ILE A 103 -10.76 -2.91 2.56
N PHE A 104 -9.49 -2.76 2.89
CA PHE A 104 -8.58 -1.95 2.09
C PHE A 104 -8.28 -2.57 0.72
N ILE A 105 -8.09 -3.90 0.63
CA ILE A 105 -7.92 -4.60 -0.65
C ILE A 105 -9.15 -4.39 -1.53
N ILE A 106 -10.35 -4.55 -0.97
CA ILE A 106 -11.60 -4.34 -1.70
C ILE A 106 -11.68 -2.90 -2.21
N ALA A 107 -11.42 -1.92 -1.36
CA ALA A 107 -11.41 -0.51 -1.74
C ALA A 107 -10.38 -0.20 -2.84
N ALA A 108 -9.17 -0.77 -2.74
CA ALA A 108 -8.13 -0.60 -3.74
C ALA A 108 -8.51 -1.22 -5.11
N ILE A 109 -9.15 -2.38 -5.11
CA ILE A 109 -9.67 -3.03 -6.34
C ILE A 109 -10.74 -2.16 -6.99
N PHE A 110 -11.70 -1.66 -6.21
CA PHE A 110 -12.75 -0.75 -6.73
C PHE A 110 -12.16 0.53 -7.27
N PHE A 111 -11.20 1.14 -6.57
CA PHE A 111 -10.52 2.34 -7.02
C PHE A 111 -9.75 2.12 -8.33
N GLN A 112 -9.01 1.00 -8.45
CA GLN A 112 -8.33 0.66 -9.70
C GLN A 112 -9.29 0.44 -10.87
N LYS A 113 -10.42 -0.23 -10.61
CA LYS A 113 -11.46 -0.41 -11.63
C LYS A 113 -11.99 0.94 -12.08
N TYR A 114 -12.32 1.83 -11.16
CA TYR A 114 -12.82 3.18 -11.44
C TYR A 114 -11.84 4.01 -12.29
N ILE A 115 -10.55 4.02 -11.92
CA ILE A 115 -9.50 4.71 -12.69
C ILE A 115 -9.33 4.13 -14.10
N ARG A 116 -9.47 2.82 -14.24
CA ARG A 116 -9.40 2.16 -15.56
C ARG A 116 -10.57 2.55 -16.45
N GLU A 117 -11.76 2.63 -15.89
CA GLU A 117 -12.96 3.06 -16.62
C GLU A 117 -12.84 4.53 -17.07
N LEU A 118 -12.32 5.42 -16.23
CA LEU A 118 -12.05 6.81 -16.60
C LEU A 118 -11.07 6.92 -17.79
N LYS A 119 -9.96 6.17 -17.75
CA LYS A 119 -8.98 6.15 -18.86
C LYS A 119 -9.57 5.60 -20.15
N TYR A 120 -10.45 4.60 -20.08
CA TYR A 120 -11.12 4.02 -21.24
C TYR A 120 -12.05 5.04 -21.90
N VAL A 121 -12.82 5.80 -21.11
CA VAL A 121 -13.71 6.87 -21.61
C VAL A 121 -12.91 7.99 -22.29
N ASP A 122 -11.79 8.38 -21.72
CA ASP A 122 -10.91 9.44 -22.27
C ASP A 122 -10.32 9.05 -23.63
N VAL A 123 -9.83 7.83 -23.77
CA VAL A 123 -9.25 7.32 -25.02
C VAL A 123 -10.32 7.28 -26.12
N ASN A 124 -11.49 6.74 -25.83
CA ASN A 124 -12.59 6.65 -26.80
C ASN A 124 -13.13 8.02 -27.21
N SER A 125 -13.16 8.99 -26.29
CA SER A 125 -13.59 10.35 -26.62
C SER A 125 -12.60 11.05 -27.57
N GLN A 126 -11.31 10.77 -27.42
CA GLN A 126 -10.27 11.29 -28.32
C GLN A 126 -10.33 10.66 -29.71
N GLU A 127 -10.47 9.33 -29.79
CA GLU A 127 -10.60 8.62 -31.07
C GLU A 127 -11.83 9.11 -31.89
N ASN A 128 -12.97 9.25 -31.22
CA ASN A 128 -14.19 9.76 -31.87
C ASN A 128 -14.04 11.21 -32.38
N SER A 129 -13.28 12.04 -31.64
CA SER A 129 -13.04 13.43 -32.04
C SER A 129 -12.10 13.55 -33.25
N VAL A 130 -11.20 12.61 -33.44
CA VAL A 130 -10.29 12.54 -34.60
C VAL A 130 -11.05 12.02 -35.83
N SER A 131 -11.86 10.96 -35.65
CA SER A 131 -12.66 10.37 -36.75
C SER A 131 -13.71 11.31 -37.32
N SER A 132 -14.21 12.26 -36.54
CA SER A 132 -15.21 13.23 -36.98
C SER A 132 -14.63 14.41 -37.80
N LYS A 133 -13.29 14.52 -37.89
CA LYS A 133 -12.59 15.59 -38.62
C LYS A 133 -11.99 15.16 -39.96
N VAL A 134 -12.16 13.88 -40.32
CA VAL A 134 -11.82 13.29 -41.61
C VAL A 134 -13.08 13.10 -42.46
#